data_04c4de5d77f493aeed6c2eb82752f432
#
_entry.id   04c4de5d77f493aeed6c2eb82752f432
#
_cell.length_a   1.000
_cell.length_b   1.000
_cell.length_c   1.000
_cell.angle_alpha   90.00
_cell.angle_beta   90.00
_cell.angle_gamma   90.00
#
_symmetry.space_group_name_H-M   'P 1'
#
loop_
_entity.id
_entity.type
_entity.pdbx_description
1 polymer ?
#
loop_
_entity_poly.entity_id
_entity_poly.type
_entity_poly.pdbx_seq_one_letter_code
_entity_poly.pdbx_strand_id
1 'polypeptide(L)'
;MRLDGLGLFGMAMACAGTVAAAEQPLYTVLNPTGNPPPIERRSMAPRPASLNGKTVYLVDETFDGGDKFLQQMQAWMAVHMPDVKTVFRAKKGAYSADDPDLWKEIKSVNGAMIMAIGH
;
A
#
# COMPACT_ATOMS: atom_id res chain seq x y z
N MET A 1 43.67 -93.23 3.10
CA MET A 1 42.26 -93.52 2.86
C MET A 1 41.54 -92.16 2.81
N ARG A 2 40.91 -91.89 1.75
CA ARG A 2 40.34 -90.61 1.31
C ARG A 2 39.23 -90.14 2.23
N LEU A 3 39.09 -88.81 2.34
CA LEU A 3 37.82 -88.19 2.59
C LEU A 3 37.87 -86.71 2.11
N ASP A 4 37.07 -86.51 1.10
CA ASP A 4 36.86 -85.24 0.40
C ASP A 4 36.07 -84.26 1.26
N GLY A 5 36.60 -83.05 1.46
CA GLY A 5 35.92 -81.95 2.15
C GLY A 5 35.26 -81.02 1.11
N LEU A 6 33.99 -81.07 1.11
CA LEU A 6 33.12 -80.24 0.25
C LEU A 6 33.05 -78.78 0.77
N GLY A 7 33.62 -77.85 0.04
CA GLY A 7 33.58 -76.46 0.43
C GLY A 7 32.22 -75.83 0.01
N LEU A 8 31.55 -75.30 1.00
CA LEU A 8 30.30 -74.54 0.80
C LEU A 8 30.64 -73.05 0.56
N PHE A 9 30.57 -72.61 -0.67
CA PHE A 9 30.71 -71.22 -1.02
C PHE A 9 29.39 -70.53 -0.72
N GLY A 10 29.33 -69.78 0.38
CA GLY A 10 28.21 -68.87 0.69
C GLY A 10 28.29 -67.60 -0.16
N MET A 11 27.41 -67.49 -1.09
CA MET A 11 27.23 -66.28 -1.93
C MET A 11 26.42 -65.24 -1.14
N ALA A 12 27.13 -64.25 -0.55
CA ALA A 12 26.48 -63.12 0.09
C ALA A 12 25.91 -62.16 -1.01
N MET A 13 24.60 -62.16 -1.15
CA MET A 13 23.90 -61.28 -2.02
C MET A 13 23.73 -59.92 -1.30
N ALA A 14 24.55 -58.93 -1.68
CA ALA A 14 24.42 -57.56 -1.20
C ALA A 14 23.22 -56.89 -1.91
N CYS A 15 22.11 -56.75 -1.17
CA CYS A 15 21.02 -55.90 -1.60
C CYS A 15 21.46 -54.44 -1.45
N ALA A 16 21.89 -53.82 -2.57
CA ALA A 16 22.04 -52.38 -2.63
C ALA A 16 20.62 -51.74 -2.72
N GLY A 17 20.10 -51.40 -1.54
CA GLY A 17 18.88 -50.60 -1.48
C GLY A 17 19.19 -49.20 -1.98
N THR A 18 18.66 -48.84 -3.13
CA THR A 18 18.61 -47.44 -3.59
C THR A 18 17.71 -46.66 -2.67
N VAL A 19 18.29 -45.85 -1.82
CA VAL A 19 17.55 -44.85 -1.03
C VAL A 19 17.11 -43.79 -2.03
N ALA A 20 15.87 -43.85 -2.48
CA ALA A 20 15.25 -42.76 -3.19
C ALA A 20 15.24 -41.55 -2.27
N ALA A 21 16.03 -40.54 -2.59
CA ALA A 21 15.92 -39.25 -1.91
C ALA A 21 14.51 -38.71 -2.15
N ALA A 22 13.72 -38.63 -1.10
CA ALA A 22 12.43 -37.99 -1.18
C ALA A 22 12.67 -36.54 -1.58
N GLU A 23 12.15 -36.13 -2.75
CA GLU A 23 12.15 -34.73 -3.18
C GLU A 23 11.45 -33.93 -2.08
N GLN A 24 12.20 -33.05 -1.44
CA GLN A 24 11.60 -32.11 -0.49
C GLN A 24 10.64 -31.18 -1.28
N PRO A 25 9.43 -30.96 -0.78
CA PRO A 25 8.51 -30.06 -1.45
C PRO A 25 9.16 -28.67 -1.55
N LEU A 26 9.27 -28.17 -2.77
CA LEU A 26 9.68 -26.80 -3.05
C LEU A 26 8.66 -25.86 -2.43
N TYR A 27 9.03 -25.19 -1.36
CA TYR A 27 8.21 -24.12 -0.80
C TYR A 27 8.26 -22.93 -1.76
N THR A 28 7.17 -22.68 -2.44
CA THR A 28 7.01 -21.44 -3.22
C THR A 28 6.77 -20.31 -2.25
N VAL A 29 7.74 -19.43 -2.08
CA VAL A 29 7.53 -18.18 -1.36
C VAL A 29 6.65 -17.30 -2.22
N LEU A 30 5.43 -17.02 -1.77
CA LEU A 30 4.56 -16.06 -2.41
C LEU A 30 5.24 -14.69 -2.38
N ASN A 31 5.22 -13.99 -3.52
CA ASN A 31 5.75 -12.65 -3.60
C ASN A 31 5.03 -11.77 -2.53
N PRO A 32 5.75 -11.23 -1.53
CA PRO A 32 5.13 -10.43 -0.48
C PRO A 32 4.46 -9.16 -1.00
N THR A 33 4.84 -8.69 -2.18
CA THR A 33 4.18 -7.54 -2.83
C THR A 33 2.83 -7.90 -3.42
N GLY A 34 2.51 -9.20 -3.58
CA GLY A 34 1.29 -9.67 -4.21
C GLY A 34 1.14 -9.18 -5.66
N ASN A 35 0.06 -9.60 -6.28
CA ASN A 35 -0.40 -8.97 -7.51
C ASN A 35 -1.53 -8.02 -7.10
N PRO A 36 -1.35 -6.69 -7.18
CA PRO A 36 -2.44 -5.77 -6.91
C PRO A 36 -3.60 -6.08 -7.87
N PRO A 37 -4.85 -6.00 -7.39
CA PRO A 37 -5.99 -6.17 -8.27
C PRO A 37 -5.88 -5.20 -9.46
N PRO A 38 -6.37 -5.55 -10.65
CA PRO A 38 -6.35 -4.65 -11.79
C PRO A 38 -7.16 -3.41 -11.43
N ILE A 39 -6.44 -2.30 -11.23
CA ILE A 39 -7.05 -1.01 -10.97
C ILE A 39 -7.24 -0.32 -12.31
N GLU A 40 -8.46 0.03 -12.66
CA GLU A 40 -8.71 0.92 -13.79
C GLU A 40 -7.96 2.23 -13.55
N ARG A 41 -6.94 2.46 -14.36
CA ARG A 41 -6.19 3.72 -14.29
C ARG A 41 -7.07 4.83 -14.82
N ARG A 42 -7.55 5.68 -13.93
CA ARG A 42 -8.17 6.95 -14.30
C ARG A 42 -7.07 7.98 -14.46
N SER A 43 -7.16 8.78 -15.52
CA SER A 43 -6.28 9.93 -15.68
C SER A 43 -6.50 10.91 -14.52
N MET A 44 -5.44 11.59 -14.11
CA MET A 44 -5.56 12.68 -13.15
C MET A 44 -6.49 13.77 -13.70
N ALA A 45 -7.22 14.44 -12.80
CA ALA A 45 -8.01 15.60 -13.19
C ALA A 45 -7.12 16.67 -13.86
N PRO A 46 -7.66 17.41 -14.84
CA PRO A 46 -6.92 18.50 -15.47
C PRO A 46 -6.45 19.50 -14.42
N ARG A 47 -5.18 19.88 -14.50
CA ARG A 47 -4.64 20.90 -13.58
C ARG A 47 -5.22 22.27 -13.96
N PRO A 48 -5.68 23.08 -12.99
CA PRO A 48 -6.07 24.46 -13.28
C PRO A 48 -4.85 25.26 -13.73
N ALA A 49 -5.04 26.14 -14.70
CA ALA A 49 -3.97 27.02 -15.18
C ALA A 49 -3.48 28.00 -14.09
N SER A 50 -4.38 28.41 -13.19
CA SER A 50 -4.09 29.27 -12.06
C SER A 50 -5.02 28.95 -10.89
N LEU A 51 -4.54 29.24 -9.67
CA LEU A 51 -5.38 29.20 -8.46
C LEU A 51 -5.99 30.57 -8.13
N ASN A 52 -5.62 31.64 -8.85
CA ASN A 52 -6.13 32.97 -8.60
C ASN A 52 -7.66 33.01 -8.72
N GLY A 53 -8.31 33.64 -7.77
CA GLY A 53 -9.77 33.71 -7.68
C GLY A 53 -10.46 32.40 -7.28
N LYS A 54 -9.70 31.35 -7.00
CA LYS A 54 -10.26 30.05 -6.56
C LYS A 54 -10.28 29.94 -5.04
N THR A 55 -11.16 29.06 -4.56
CA THR A 55 -11.20 28.67 -3.17
C THR A 55 -10.44 27.35 -3.00
N VAL A 56 -9.47 27.33 -2.09
CA VAL A 56 -8.70 26.12 -1.71
C VAL A 56 -9.12 25.70 -0.31
N TYR A 57 -9.66 24.52 -0.20
CA TYR A 57 -9.99 23.90 1.09
C TYR A 57 -8.76 23.20 1.65
N LEU A 58 -8.45 23.50 2.91
CA LEU A 58 -7.41 22.84 3.69
C LEU A 58 -8.13 21.88 4.63
N VAL A 59 -8.11 20.60 4.27
CA VAL A 59 -8.88 19.57 4.97
C VAL A 59 -7.97 18.79 5.90
N ASP A 60 -8.31 18.80 7.19
CA ASP A 60 -7.64 18.04 8.22
C ASP A 60 -8.37 16.71 8.47
N GLU A 61 -7.64 15.61 8.49
CA GLU A 61 -8.16 14.29 8.85
C GLU A 61 -8.08 13.99 10.35
N THR A 62 -7.82 15.02 11.16
CA THR A 62 -7.79 14.96 12.64
C THR A 62 -6.66 14.10 13.23
N PHE A 63 -5.57 13.92 12.51
CA PHE A 63 -4.33 13.40 13.06
C PHE A 63 -3.53 14.50 13.77
N ASP A 64 -2.72 14.09 14.75
CA ASP A 64 -1.93 15.02 15.55
C ASP A 64 -1.04 15.93 14.69
N GLY A 65 -1.19 17.24 14.87
CA GLY A 65 -0.40 18.25 14.18
C GLY A 65 -0.87 18.62 12.78
N GLY A 66 -1.81 17.89 12.18
CA GLY A 66 -2.37 18.18 10.86
C GLY A 66 -3.06 19.54 10.82
N ASP A 67 -3.86 19.84 11.81
CA ASP A 67 -4.55 21.12 12.01
C ASP A 67 -3.59 22.30 12.05
N LYS A 68 -2.53 22.19 12.87
CA LYS A 68 -1.52 23.23 13.02
C LYS A 68 -0.74 23.47 11.73
N PHE A 69 -0.36 22.39 11.06
CA PHE A 69 0.33 22.49 9.79
C PHE A 69 -0.54 23.20 8.73
N LEU A 70 -1.80 22.82 8.59
CA LEU A 70 -2.71 23.44 7.62
C LEU A 70 -3.03 24.91 7.97
N GLN A 71 -3.13 25.26 9.25
CA GLN A 71 -3.29 26.66 9.67
C GLN A 71 -2.06 27.50 9.35
N GLN A 72 -0.85 26.97 9.54
CA GLN A 72 0.39 27.62 9.13
C GLN A 72 0.43 27.81 7.60
N MET A 73 0.04 26.78 6.84
CA MET A 73 -0.09 26.88 5.39
C MET A 73 -1.11 27.93 4.99
N GLN A 74 -2.26 28.01 5.68
CA GLN A 74 -3.26 29.03 5.45
C GLN A 74 -2.69 30.44 5.65
N ALA A 75 -1.97 30.65 6.73
CA ALA A 75 -1.34 31.93 7.04
C ALA A 75 -0.28 32.29 5.97
N TRP A 76 0.51 31.33 5.54
CA TRP A 76 1.49 31.52 4.46
C TRP A 76 0.82 31.90 3.14
N MET A 77 -0.24 31.18 2.76
CA MET A 77 -1.00 31.45 1.54
C MET A 77 -1.66 32.83 1.56
N ALA A 78 -2.15 33.29 2.70
CA ALA A 78 -2.73 34.62 2.83
C ALA A 78 -1.73 35.74 2.50
N VAL A 79 -0.44 35.53 2.77
CA VAL A 79 0.63 36.50 2.49
C VAL A 79 1.14 36.38 1.06
N HIS A 80 1.36 35.15 0.58
CA HIS A 80 2.07 34.90 -0.68
C HIS A 80 1.13 34.66 -1.87
N MET A 81 -0.14 34.35 -1.61
CA MET A 81 -1.15 34.05 -2.62
C MET A 81 -2.46 34.80 -2.29
N PRO A 82 -2.48 36.13 -2.19
CA PRO A 82 -3.61 36.89 -1.69
C PRO A 82 -4.88 36.74 -2.55
N ASP A 83 -4.73 36.37 -3.82
CA ASP A 83 -5.86 36.14 -4.73
C ASP A 83 -6.51 34.75 -4.55
N VAL A 84 -5.97 33.92 -3.65
CA VAL A 84 -6.49 32.57 -3.36
C VAL A 84 -7.24 32.60 -2.03
N LYS A 85 -8.53 32.29 -2.07
CA LYS A 85 -9.31 32.15 -0.85
C LYS A 85 -9.03 30.78 -0.24
N THR A 86 -8.61 30.74 1.03
CA THR A 86 -8.39 29.47 1.76
C THR A 86 -9.49 29.27 2.81
N VAL A 87 -9.95 28.02 2.93
CA VAL A 87 -10.98 27.60 3.90
C VAL A 87 -10.48 26.36 4.62
N PHE A 88 -10.30 26.45 5.93
CA PHE A 88 -9.96 25.31 6.76
C PHE A 88 -11.22 24.51 7.14
N ARG A 89 -11.13 23.19 7.05
CA ARG A 89 -12.19 22.26 7.52
C ARG A 89 -11.54 21.03 8.14
N ALA A 90 -12.08 20.60 9.27
CA ALA A 90 -11.81 19.27 9.78
C ALA A 90 -12.84 18.30 9.22
N LYS A 91 -12.38 17.16 8.71
CA LYS A 91 -13.23 16.10 8.19
C LYS A 91 -13.99 15.43 9.34
N LYS A 92 -15.26 15.13 9.14
CA LYS A 92 -16.05 14.42 10.14
C LYS A 92 -15.76 12.93 10.10
N GLY A 93 -15.79 12.29 11.29
CA GLY A 93 -15.61 10.84 11.45
C GLY A 93 -14.14 10.40 11.37
N ALA A 94 -13.92 9.08 11.40
CA ALA A 94 -12.60 8.49 11.31
C ALA A 94 -11.95 8.78 9.95
N TYR A 95 -10.62 8.60 9.84
CA TYR A 95 -9.89 8.84 8.59
C TYR A 95 -10.46 8.05 7.39
N SER A 96 -10.95 6.82 7.63
CA SER A 96 -11.56 5.97 6.61
C SER A 96 -13.04 6.25 6.34
N ALA A 97 -13.68 7.11 7.15
CA ALA A 97 -15.09 7.44 6.96
C ALA A 97 -15.27 8.48 5.85
N ASP A 98 -16.36 8.35 5.11
CA ASP A 98 -16.74 9.34 4.10
C ASP A 98 -17.39 10.56 4.75
N ASP A 99 -17.21 11.75 4.17
CA ASP A 99 -17.84 13.01 4.57
C ASP A 99 -18.52 13.66 3.34
N PRO A 100 -19.69 13.16 2.96
CA PRO A 100 -20.37 13.61 1.75
C PRO A 100 -20.78 15.09 1.80
N ASP A 101 -21.03 15.62 2.99
CA ASP A 101 -21.39 17.03 3.17
C ASP A 101 -20.20 17.94 2.82
N LEU A 102 -19.01 17.58 3.31
CA LEU A 102 -17.78 18.30 3.02
C LEU A 102 -17.46 18.26 1.51
N TRP A 103 -17.59 17.09 0.89
CA TRP A 103 -17.34 16.97 -0.57
C TRP A 103 -18.35 17.75 -1.39
N LYS A 104 -19.61 17.81 -0.95
CA LYS A 104 -20.63 18.63 -1.58
C LYS A 104 -20.33 20.13 -1.43
N GLU A 105 -19.88 20.58 -0.26
CA GLU A 105 -19.45 21.95 -0.03
C GLU A 105 -18.31 22.34 -0.97
N ILE A 106 -17.25 21.54 -1.05
CA ILE A 106 -16.08 21.81 -1.90
C ILE A 106 -16.48 21.86 -3.39
N LYS A 107 -17.32 20.93 -3.83
CA LYS A 107 -17.79 20.87 -5.21
C LYS A 107 -18.69 22.05 -5.57
N SER A 108 -19.49 22.57 -4.63
CA SER A 108 -20.43 23.67 -4.90
C SER A 108 -19.73 24.97 -5.29
N VAL A 109 -18.51 25.17 -4.82
CA VAL A 109 -17.70 26.36 -5.14
C VAL A 109 -16.65 26.11 -6.21
N ASN A 110 -16.67 24.94 -6.86
CA ASN A 110 -15.62 24.51 -7.79
C ASN A 110 -14.21 24.69 -7.19
N GLY A 111 -14.09 24.32 -5.91
CA GLY A 111 -12.89 24.50 -5.12
C GLY A 111 -11.83 23.45 -5.41
N ALA A 112 -10.58 23.80 -5.12
CA ALA A 112 -9.49 22.85 -4.98
C ALA A 112 -9.37 22.41 -3.51
N MET A 113 -8.66 21.29 -3.26
CA MET A 113 -8.50 20.76 -1.92
C MET A 113 -7.03 20.32 -1.69
N ILE A 114 -6.54 20.62 -0.50
CA ILE A 114 -5.32 20.06 0.05
C ILE A 114 -5.74 19.30 1.31
N MET A 115 -5.39 18.04 1.41
CA MET A 115 -5.71 17.20 2.55
C MET A 115 -4.42 16.84 3.30
N ALA A 116 -4.38 17.08 4.61
CA ALA A 116 -3.31 16.61 5.46
C ALA A 116 -3.65 15.21 5.96
N ILE A 117 -2.90 14.24 5.45
CA ILE A 117 -2.94 12.86 5.89
C ILE A 117 -1.71 12.67 6.76
N GLY A 118 -1.91 12.53 8.06
CA GLY A 118 -0.85 12.29 9.03
C GLY A 118 -0.95 10.87 9.59
N HIS A 119 0.19 10.38 10.07
CA HIS A 119 0.23 9.10 10.82
C HIS A 119 1.20 9.26 11.99
#